data_7e124e43deef034bb23f91fa896aec87
#
_entry.id   7e124e43deef034bb23f91fa896aec87
#
_cell.length_a   1.000
_cell.length_b   1.000
_cell.length_c   1.000
_cell.angle_alpha   90.00
_cell.angle_beta   90.00
_cell.angle_gamma   90.00
#
_symmetry.space_group_name_H-M   'P 1'
#
loop_
_entity.id
_entity.type
_entity.pdbx_description
1 polymer ?
#
loop_
_entity_poly.entity_id
_entity_poly.type
_entity_poly.pdbx_seq_one_letter_code
_entity_poly.pdbx_strand_id
1 'polypeptide(L)'
;MALYDFAKGLILEAGNKVRLMMQEELDIKTKSNPNDLVTNVDKATENYLYETILHNYPDHQVIGEEGHGHNLEYLKGVIWVIDPIDGTLNFVHQKENFAISIGIYHDGKPYAGFVYDVMKDVLYHAKVGQGAFENTHKLEMIQNTELKRSIIGINPNWLSKPILSDIFSSIV
;
A
#
# COMPACT_ATOMS: atom_id res chain seq x y z
N MET A 1 -14.69 -14.07 11.75
CA MET A 1 -14.63 -13.32 10.48
C MET A 1 -13.45 -13.87 9.71
N ALA A 2 -13.56 -14.07 8.39
CA ALA A 2 -12.40 -14.51 7.61
C ALA A 2 -11.33 -13.40 7.56
N LEU A 3 -10.05 -13.77 7.58
CA LEU A 3 -8.91 -12.83 7.58
C LEU A 3 -9.01 -11.78 6.47
N TYR A 4 -9.43 -12.20 5.28
CA TYR A 4 -9.62 -11.33 4.13
C TYR A 4 -10.72 -10.27 4.34
N ASP A 5 -11.87 -10.67 4.89
CA ASP A 5 -12.98 -9.74 5.13
C ASP A 5 -12.65 -8.77 6.27
N PHE A 6 -11.90 -9.24 7.26
CA PHE A 6 -11.38 -8.37 8.32
C PHE A 6 -10.45 -7.30 7.74
N ALA A 7 -9.48 -7.69 6.91
CA ALA A 7 -8.54 -6.74 6.28
C ALA A 7 -9.26 -5.72 5.40
N LYS A 8 -10.27 -6.17 4.66
CA LYS A 8 -11.12 -5.30 3.84
C LYS A 8 -11.87 -4.26 4.68
N GLY A 9 -12.46 -4.67 5.80
CA GLY A 9 -13.12 -3.75 6.74
C GLY A 9 -12.14 -2.78 7.37
N LEU A 10 -10.98 -3.28 7.82
CA LEU A 10 -9.95 -2.50 8.50
C LEU A 10 -9.40 -1.37 7.63
N ILE A 11 -9.07 -1.64 6.36
CA ILE A 11 -8.52 -0.61 5.46
C ILE A 11 -9.54 0.50 5.14
N LEU A 12 -10.82 0.14 4.99
CA LEU A 12 -11.90 1.11 4.76
C LEU A 12 -12.10 2.01 6.00
N GLU A 13 -12.03 1.41 7.19
CA GLU A 13 -12.14 2.16 8.45
C GLU A 13 -10.93 3.07 8.66
N ALA A 14 -9.72 2.60 8.34
CA ALA A 14 -8.51 3.43 8.34
C ALA A 14 -8.66 4.65 7.42
N GLY A 15 -9.17 4.46 6.20
CA GLY A 15 -9.40 5.58 5.29
C GLY A 15 -10.44 6.58 5.79
N ASN A 16 -11.48 6.12 6.49
CA ASN A 16 -12.43 7.04 7.14
C ASN A 16 -11.73 7.91 8.20
N LYS A 17 -10.84 7.30 9.00
CA LYS A 17 -10.05 8.04 10.00
C LYS A 17 -9.10 9.04 9.33
N VAL A 18 -8.43 8.65 8.24
CA VAL A 18 -7.56 9.57 7.47
C VAL A 18 -8.35 10.77 6.98
N ARG A 19 -9.54 10.58 6.37
CA ARG A 19 -10.40 11.69 5.92
C ARG A 19 -10.79 12.64 7.04
N LEU A 20 -11.01 12.14 8.26
CA LEU A 20 -11.29 13.00 9.42
C LEU A 20 -10.04 13.78 9.85
N MET A 21 -8.90 13.12 9.96
CA MET A 21 -7.64 13.74 10.36
C MET A 21 -7.14 14.79 9.36
N MET A 22 -7.47 14.66 8.07
CA MET A 22 -7.14 15.66 7.04
C MET A 22 -7.85 17.02 7.24
N GLN A 23 -8.87 17.09 8.09
CA GLN A 23 -9.57 18.33 8.42
C GLN A 23 -8.83 19.13 9.51
N GLU A 24 -7.87 18.51 10.17
CA GLU A 24 -7.06 19.10 11.23
C GLU A 24 -5.72 19.61 10.66
N GLU A 25 -4.95 20.30 11.50
CA GLU A 25 -3.61 20.77 11.16
C GLU A 25 -2.63 19.59 11.02
N LEU A 26 -1.87 19.58 9.93
CA LEU A 26 -0.87 18.55 9.67
C LEU A 26 0.47 18.94 10.30
N ASP A 27 1.02 18.08 11.16
CA ASP A 27 2.42 18.14 11.59
C ASP A 27 3.28 17.41 10.56
N ILE A 28 4.00 18.15 9.72
CA ILE A 28 4.78 17.62 8.61
C ILE A 28 6.25 17.58 9.01
N LYS A 29 6.89 16.42 8.86
CA LYS A 29 8.33 16.23 9.10
C LYS A 29 8.99 15.63 7.86
N THR A 30 10.27 15.95 7.68
CA THR A 30 11.11 15.37 6.62
C THR A 30 11.87 14.18 7.21
N LYS A 31 11.90 13.04 6.52
CA LYS A 31 12.67 11.84 6.91
C LYS A 31 14.12 11.94 6.41
N SER A 32 14.38 11.49 5.18
CA SER A 32 15.73 11.34 4.62
C SER A 32 16.13 12.48 3.67
N ASN A 33 15.17 13.07 2.97
CA ASN A 33 15.38 14.16 2.00
C ASN A 33 14.12 15.04 1.89
N PRO A 34 14.18 16.23 1.27
CA PRO A 34 13.06 17.18 1.21
C PRO A 34 11.76 16.62 0.60
N ASN A 35 11.83 15.56 -0.20
CA ASN A 35 10.68 14.92 -0.82
C ASN A 35 10.22 13.66 -0.07
N ASP A 36 10.90 13.31 1.03
CA ASP A 36 10.58 12.16 1.88
C ASP A 36 9.91 12.67 3.15
N LEU A 37 8.60 12.81 3.08
CA LEU A 37 7.78 13.42 4.12
C LEU A 37 7.08 12.36 4.96
N VAL A 38 6.79 12.72 6.20
CA VAL A 38 5.91 12.00 7.11
C VAL A 38 5.06 12.98 7.88
N THR A 39 3.81 12.64 8.13
CA THR A 39 2.90 13.47 8.92
C THR A 39 2.44 12.74 10.18
N ASN A 40 1.76 13.48 11.06
CA ASN A 40 1.05 12.89 12.20
C ASN A 40 -0.02 11.89 11.75
N VAL A 41 -0.59 12.05 10.53
CA VAL A 41 -1.62 11.16 9.98
C VAL A 41 -1.02 9.81 9.60
N ASP A 42 0.17 9.78 8.98
CA ASP A 42 0.90 8.53 8.66
C ASP A 42 1.07 7.68 9.93
N LYS A 43 1.64 8.30 10.98
CA LYS A 43 1.90 7.62 12.25
C LYS A 43 0.63 7.17 12.97
N ALA A 44 -0.39 8.01 13.00
CA ALA A 44 -1.66 7.67 13.65
C ALA A 44 -2.36 6.53 12.91
N THR A 45 -2.30 6.51 11.58
CA THR A 45 -2.90 5.47 10.74
C THR A 45 -2.14 4.15 10.90
N GLU A 46 -0.79 4.18 10.89
CA GLU A 46 0.02 2.98 11.12
C GLU A 46 -0.25 2.38 12.50
N ASN A 47 -0.24 3.21 13.55
CA ASN A 47 -0.55 2.75 14.91
C ASN A 47 -1.95 2.11 14.99
N TYR A 48 -2.96 2.74 14.38
CA TYR A 48 -4.30 2.21 14.36
C TYR A 48 -4.37 0.83 13.68
N LEU A 49 -3.76 0.69 12.51
CA LEU A 49 -3.69 -0.58 11.79
C LEU A 49 -2.96 -1.64 12.61
N TYR A 50 -1.78 -1.31 13.13
CA TYR A 50 -0.95 -2.18 13.94
C TYR A 50 -1.68 -2.71 15.18
N GLU A 51 -2.22 -1.81 16.00
CA GLU A 51 -2.91 -2.18 17.24
C GLU A 51 -4.17 -3.01 16.94
N THR A 52 -4.95 -2.63 15.91
CA THR A 52 -6.16 -3.34 15.55
C THR A 52 -5.87 -4.76 15.02
N ILE A 53 -4.81 -4.92 14.22
CA ILE A 53 -4.37 -6.24 13.74
C ILE A 53 -3.96 -7.12 14.93
N LEU A 54 -3.06 -6.65 15.78
CA LEU A 54 -2.54 -7.47 16.90
C LEU A 54 -3.59 -7.72 17.97
N HIS A 55 -4.55 -6.82 18.17
CA HIS A 55 -5.67 -7.08 19.08
C HIS A 55 -6.54 -8.27 18.60
N ASN A 56 -6.78 -8.38 17.30
CA ASN A 56 -7.61 -9.45 16.72
C ASN A 56 -6.82 -10.71 16.37
N TYR A 57 -5.54 -10.56 16.09
CA TYR A 57 -4.62 -11.63 15.67
C TYR A 57 -3.27 -11.48 16.40
N PRO A 58 -3.20 -11.81 17.71
CA PRO A 58 -2.00 -11.57 18.52
C PRO A 58 -0.76 -12.37 18.08
N ASP A 59 -0.95 -13.46 17.35
CA ASP A 59 0.13 -14.30 16.82
C ASP A 59 0.61 -13.87 15.43
N HIS A 60 -0.01 -12.84 14.82
CA HIS A 60 0.42 -12.32 13.53
C HIS A 60 1.57 -11.31 13.69
N GLN A 61 2.33 -11.14 12.64
CA GLN A 61 3.40 -10.14 12.57
C GLN A 61 2.94 -8.98 11.69
N VAL A 62 3.36 -7.77 12.03
CA VAL A 62 3.04 -6.56 11.25
C VAL A 62 4.31 -5.80 10.97
N ILE A 63 4.52 -5.42 9.71
CA ILE A 63 5.59 -4.53 9.25
C ILE A 63 4.93 -3.26 8.76
N GLY A 64 5.32 -2.12 9.32
CA GLY A 64 4.91 -0.80 8.89
C GLY A 64 6.08 0.00 8.30
N GLU A 65 5.76 1.03 7.55
CA GLU A 65 6.75 1.95 6.98
C GLU A 65 7.31 2.91 8.04
N GLU A 66 6.48 3.32 9.01
CA GLU A 66 6.80 4.39 9.97
C GLU A 66 7.51 3.91 11.23
N GLY A 67 7.73 2.61 11.40
CA GLY A 67 8.58 2.12 12.48
C GLY A 67 8.15 0.85 13.17
N HIS A 68 7.04 0.25 12.83
CA HIS A 68 6.62 -1.01 13.40
C HIS A 68 7.25 -2.20 12.65
N GLY A 69 7.85 -3.14 13.40
CA GLY A 69 8.19 -4.47 12.89
C GLY A 69 9.41 -4.59 11.98
N HIS A 70 10.39 -3.68 12.05
CA HIS A 70 11.57 -3.67 11.17
C HIS A 70 12.51 -4.90 11.27
N ASN A 71 12.31 -5.81 12.23
CA ASN A 71 13.18 -6.97 12.44
C ASN A 71 12.39 -8.28 12.29
N LEU A 72 12.00 -8.64 11.06
CA LEU A 72 11.54 -9.99 10.80
C LEU A 72 12.73 -10.94 10.71
N GLU A 73 12.93 -11.75 11.73
CA GLU A 73 13.94 -12.81 11.68
C GLU A 73 13.51 -13.97 10.77
N TYR A 74 12.21 -14.22 10.63
CA TYR A 74 11.67 -15.34 9.86
C TYR A 74 10.34 -14.99 9.18
N LEU A 75 10.17 -15.45 7.94
CA LEU A 75 8.91 -15.33 7.16
C LEU A 75 7.93 -16.47 7.50
N LYS A 76 7.73 -16.78 8.78
CA LYS A 76 6.80 -17.82 9.26
C LYS A 76 5.50 -17.21 9.75
N GLY A 77 4.40 -17.96 9.55
CA GLY A 77 3.08 -17.53 9.96
C GLY A 77 2.49 -16.47 9.06
N VAL A 78 1.57 -15.68 9.62
CA VAL A 78 0.90 -14.60 8.89
C VAL A 78 1.60 -13.28 9.15
N ILE A 79 1.98 -12.62 8.07
CA ILE A 79 2.70 -11.33 8.09
C ILE A 79 1.86 -10.32 7.33
N TRP A 80 1.65 -9.16 7.93
CA TRP A 80 1.04 -7.99 7.33
C TRP A 80 2.13 -6.98 7.00
N VAL A 81 2.10 -6.47 5.78
CA VAL A 81 2.92 -5.34 5.34
C VAL A 81 1.97 -4.18 5.12
N ILE A 82 2.14 -3.11 5.86
CA ILE A 82 1.24 -1.97 5.81
C ILE A 82 2.00 -0.70 5.42
N ASP A 83 1.39 0.09 4.55
CA ASP A 83 1.79 1.46 4.25
C ASP A 83 0.58 2.36 4.53
N PRO A 84 0.68 3.22 5.56
CA PRO A 84 -0.44 4.02 6.02
C PRO A 84 -0.84 5.12 5.04
N ILE A 85 0.12 5.73 4.32
CA ILE A 85 -0.10 6.80 3.34
C ILE A 85 0.91 6.66 2.20
N ASP A 86 0.68 5.73 1.30
CA ASP A 86 1.45 5.64 0.05
C ASP A 86 1.19 6.90 -0.79
N GLY A 87 2.25 7.67 -1.02
CA GLY A 87 2.17 8.97 -1.69
C GLY A 87 2.04 10.15 -0.75
N THR A 88 2.76 10.16 0.39
CA THR A 88 2.74 11.24 1.40
C THR A 88 3.00 12.63 0.81
N LEU A 89 3.84 12.73 -0.23
CA LEU A 89 4.07 13.99 -0.95
C LEU A 89 2.77 14.54 -1.58
N ASN A 90 2.00 13.66 -2.24
CA ASN A 90 0.70 14.03 -2.81
C ASN A 90 -0.31 14.34 -1.70
N PHE A 91 -0.32 13.55 -0.63
CA PHE A 91 -1.15 13.78 0.55
C PHE A 91 -0.96 15.19 1.12
N VAL A 92 0.29 15.61 1.33
CA VAL A 92 0.63 16.91 1.88
C VAL A 92 0.25 18.06 0.92
N HIS A 93 0.62 17.96 -0.35
CA HIS A 93 0.51 19.08 -1.30
C HIS A 93 -0.81 19.11 -2.06
N GLN A 94 -1.42 17.97 -2.36
CA GLN A 94 -2.61 17.86 -3.19
C GLN A 94 -3.85 17.45 -2.40
N LYS A 95 -3.68 16.79 -1.25
CA LYS A 95 -4.73 16.17 -0.46
C LYS A 95 -5.55 15.14 -1.25
N GLU A 96 -4.95 14.57 -2.29
CA GLU A 96 -5.49 13.53 -3.16
C GLU A 96 -4.34 12.71 -3.77
N ASN A 97 -4.66 11.68 -4.55
CA ASN A 97 -3.69 10.79 -5.22
C ASN A 97 -2.71 10.11 -4.24
N PHE A 98 -3.24 9.66 -3.13
CA PHE A 98 -2.56 8.83 -2.15
C PHE A 98 -3.45 7.62 -1.79
N ALA A 99 -2.86 6.58 -1.24
CA ALA A 99 -3.56 5.36 -0.89
C ALA A 99 -3.11 4.84 0.47
N ILE A 100 -3.92 3.96 1.06
CA ILE A 100 -3.49 3.05 2.13
C ILE A 100 -3.26 1.70 1.48
N SER A 101 -2.18 1.00 1.80
CA SER A 101 -1.95 -0.34 1.28
C SER A 101 -1.72 -1.38 2.38
N ILE A 102 -2.23 -2.59 2.16
CA ILE A 102 -2.06 -3.75 3.03
C ILE A 102 -1.74 -4.97 2.18
N GLY A 103 -0.58 -5.59 2.42
CA GLY A 103 -0.22 -6.89 1.90
C GLY A 103 -0.27 -7.95 3.00
N ILE A 104 -0.86 -9.11 2.73
CA ILE A 104 -0.88 -10.25 3.67
C ILE A 104 -0.16 -11.42 3.05
N TYR A 105 0.78 -11.99 3.80
CA TYR A 105 1.55 -13.17 3.45
C TYR A 105 1.31 -14.27 4.47
N HIS A 106 1.40 -15.52 4.04
CA HIS A 106 1.37 -16.69 4.88
C HIS A 106 2.55 -17.59 4.54
N ASP A 107 3.46 -17.80 5.49
CA ASP A 107 4.72 -18.54 5.31
C ASP A 107 5.51 -18.07 4.08
N GLY A 108 5.67 -16.76 3.93
CA GLY A 108 6.39 -16.12 2.83
C GLY A 108 5.66 -16.12 1.48
N LYS A 109 4.45 -16.65 1.39
CA LYS A 109 3.66 -16.67 0.16
C LYS A 109 2.55 -15.62 0.22
N PRO A 110 2.29 -14.89 -0.90
CA PRO A 110 1.16 -13.96 -0.96
C PRO A 110 -0.17 -14.65 -0.62
N TYR A 111 -0.98 -14.01 0.20
CA TYR A 111 -2.34 -14.44 0.53
C TYR A 111 -3.38 -13.48 -0.03
N ALA A 112 -3.25 -12.17 0.26
CA ALA A 112 -4.15 -11.13 -0.21
C ALA A 112 -3.44 -9.78 -0.25
N GLY A 113 -3.96 -8.86 -1.05
CA GLY A 113 -3.49 -7.48 -1.13
C GLY A 113 -4.65 -6.51 -1.25
N PHE A 114 -4.48 -5.30 -0.71
CA PHE A 114 -5.47 -4.23 -0.68
C PHE A 114 -4.77 -2.90 -0.91
N VAL A 115 -5.32 -2.09 -1.80
CA VAL A 115 -4.91 -0.70 -2.03
C VAL A 115 -6.17 0.15 -2.05
N TYR A 116 -6.27 1.11 -1.16
CA TYR A 116 -7.43 1.95 -1.03
C TYR A 116 -7.11 3.40 -1.38
N ASP A 117 -7.58 3.85 -2.55
CA ASP A 117 -7.59 5.29 -2.90
C ASP A 117 -8.63 5.98 -2.00
N VAL A 118 -8.11 6.62 -0.96
CA VAL A 118 -8.94 7.16 0.13
C VAL A 118 -9.87 8.26 -0.37
N MET A 119 -9.41 9.12 -1.27
CA MET A 119 -10.18 10.27 -1.72
C MET A 119 -11.21 9.92 -2.79
N LYS A 120 -10.94 8.90 -3.62
CA LYS A 120 -11.90 8.41 -4.61
C LYS A 120 -12.87 7.37 -4.06
N ASP A 121 -12.65 6.91 -2.81
CA ASP A 121 -13.40 5.82 -2.19
C ASP A 121 -13.39 4.54 -3.05
N VAL A 122 -12.22 4.21 -3.59
CA VAL A 122 -12.02 3.05 -4.45
C VAL A 122 -11.05 2.08 -3.81
N LEU A 123 -11.53 0.87 -3.52
CA LEU A 123 -10.72 -0.22 -2.99
C LEU A 123 -10.37 -1.22 -4.09
N TYR A 124 -9.10 -1.30 -4.44
CA TYR A 124 -8.53 -2.38 -5.22
C TYR A 124 -8.09 -3.49 -4.27
N HIS A 125 -8.55 -4.70 -4.51
CA HIS A 125 -8.18 -5.83 -3.65
C HIS A 125 -8.12 -7.13 -4.42
N ALA A 126 -7.27 -8.06 -3.96
CA ALA A 126 -7.12 -9.38 -4.53
C ALA A 126 -6.87 -10.42 -3.44
N LYS A 127 -7.32 -11.64 -3.71
CA LYS A 127 -6.97 -12.81 -2.92
C LYS A 127 -6.50 -13.91 -3.85
N VAL A 128 -5.43 -14.59 -3.48
CA VAL A 128 -4.88 -15.68 -4.27
C VAL A 128 -5.97 -16.72 -4.59
N GLY A 129 -6.10 -17.06 -5.87
CA GLY A 129 -7.10 -18.00 -6.40
C GLY A 129 -8.51 -17.41 -6.59
N GLN A 130 -8.78 -16.16 -6.21
CA GLN A 130 -10.11 -15.55 -6.38
C GLN A 130 -10.14 -14.42 -7.43
N GLY A 131 -8.96 -13.90 -7.80
CA GLY A 131 -8.81 -12.78 -8.73
C GLY A 131 -8.73 -11.44 -8.05
N ALA A 132 -8.76 -10.37 -8.84
CA ALA A 132 -8.69 -8.98 -8.40
C ALA A 132 -10.03 -8.26 -8.59
N PHE A 133 -10.27 -7.25 -7.76
CA PHE A 133 -11.53 -6.51 -7.72
C PHE A 133 -11.24 -5.01 -7.55
N GLU A 134 -12.11 -4.20 -8.13
CA GLU A 134 -12.30 -2.80 -7.82
C GLU A 134 -13.64 -2.67 -7.11
N ASN A 135 -13.64 -2.36 -5.83
CA ASN A 135 -14.81 -2.40 -4.95
C ASN A 135 -15.51 -3.78 -4.99
N THR A 136 -16.64 -3.87 -5.67
CA THR A 136 -17.41 -5.12 -5.89
C THR A 136 -17.27 -5.67 -7.30
N HIS A 137 -16.64 -4.91 -8.20
CA HIS A 137 -16.47 -5.29 -9.60
C HIS A 137 -15.23 -6.16 -9.76
N LYS A 138 -15.40 -7.37 -10.29
CA LYS A 138 -14.26 -8.24 -10.59
C LYS A 138 -13.55 -7.75 -11.84
N LEU A 139 -12.23 -7.53 -11.72
CA LEU A 139 -11.39 -7.12 -12.84
C LEU A 139 -11.15 -8.31 -13.78
N GLU A 140 -11.24 -8.05 -15.07
CA GLU A 140 -10.91 -9.04 -16.08
C GLU A 140 -9.39 -9.23 -16.16
N MET A 141 -8.98 -10.48 -16.46
CA MET A 141 -7.57 -10.77 -16.68
C MET A 141 -7.13 -10.16 -18.00
N ILE A 142 -6.12 -9.27 -17.94
CA ILE A 142 -5.52 -8.67 -19.13
C ILE A 142 -4.87 -9.76 -19.96
N GLN A 143 -5.16 -9.79 -21.28
CA GLN A 143 -4.50 -10.68 -22.20
C GLN A 143 -3.04 -10.28 -22.41
N ASN A 144 -2.18 -11.26 -22.65
CA ASN A 144 -0.79 -11.01 -22.99
C ASN A 144 -0.72 -10.14 -24.26
N THR A 145 -0.04 -9.02 -24.17
CA THR A 145 0.15 -8.09 -25.28
C THR A 145 1.66 -7.98 -25.56
N GLU A 146 2.04 -8.01 -26.84
CA GLU A 146 3.43 -7.79 -27.23
C GLU A 146 3.88 -6.39 -26.81
N LEU A 147 5.11 -6.25 -26.31
CA LEU A 147 5.67 -5.01 -25.81
C LEU A 147 5.54 -3.84 -26.81
N LYS A 148 5.79 -4.11 -28.10
CA LYS A 148 5.66 -3.12 -29.21
C LYS A 148 4.23 -2.59 -29.41
N ARG A 149 3.22 -3.23 -28.81
CA ARG A 149 1.80 -2.84 -28.88
C ARG A 149 1.28 -2.30 -27.55
N SER A 150 2.17 -2.15 -26.57
CA SER A 150 1.82 -1.71 -25.21
C SER A 150 2.10 -0.23 -25.02
N ILE A 151 1.35 0.40 -24.13
CA ILE A 151 1.66 1.73 -23.59
C ILE A 151 2.30 1.51 -22.22
N ILE A 152 3.51 2.02 -22.04
CA ILE A 152 4.26 1.85 -20.79
C ILE A 152 4.43 3.21 -20.13
N GLY A 153 3.98 3.32 -18.88
CA GLY A 153 4.27 4.44 -18.00
C GLY A 153 5.56 4.19 -17.23
N ILE A 154 6.50 5.12 -17.26
CA ILE A 154 7.79 4.99 -16.60
C ILE A 154 8.07 6.23 -15.77
N ASN A 155 8.54 6.05 -14.55
CA ASN A 155 9.08 7.15 -13.76
C ASN A 155 10.40 7.62 -14.38
N PRO A 156 10.56 8.91 -14.76
CA PRO A 156 11.77 9.44 -15.41
C PRO A 156 13.05 9.16 -14.61
N ASN A 157 12.99 9.13 -13.29
CA ASN A 157 14.14 8.84 -12.43
C ASN A 157 14.68 7.41 -12.61
N TRP A 158 13.88 6.49 -13.13
CA TRP A 158 14.34 5.13 -13.44
C TRP A 158 15.24 5.11 -14.67
N LEU A 159 15.03 6.01 -15.61
CA LEU A 159 15.86 6.11 -16.82
C LEU A 159 17.30 6.55 -16.52
N SER A 160 17.54 7.20 -15.39
CA SER A 160 18.88 7.60 -14.93
C SER A 160 19.67 6.47 -14.26
N LYS A 161 19.04 5.33 -13.97
CA LYS A 161 19.73 4.17 -13.38
C LYS A 161 20.35 3.31 -14.49
N PRO A 162 21.66 3.03 -14.48
CA PRO A 162 22.36 2.33 -15.57
C PRO A 162 21.69 1.02 -16.02
N ILE A 163 21.32 0.15 -15.10
CA ILE A 163 20.69 -1.14 -15.40
C ILE A 163 19.36 -0.98 -16.14
N LEU A 164 18.55 0.02 -15.77
CA LEU A 164 17.26 0.26 -16.42
C LEU A 164 17.41 0.97 -17.76
N SER A 165 18.38 1.87 -17.88
CA SER A 165 18.76 2.50 -19.14
C SER A 165 19.12 1.46 -20.21
N ASP A 166 19.92 0.45 -19.86
CA ASP A 166 20.32 -0.62 -20.77
C ASP A 166 19.14 -1.50 -21.20
N ILE A 167 18.25 -1.83 -20.26
CA ILE A 167 17.02 -2.57 -20.56
C ILE A 167 16.14 -1.78 -21.54
N PHE A 168 15.91 -0.49 -21.29
CA PHE A 168 15.08 0.33 -22.17
C PHE A 168 15.70 0.56 -23.54
N SER A 169 17.03 0.73 -23.63
CA SER A 169 17.74 0.86 -24.90
C SER A 169 17.65 -0.40 -25.77
N SER A 170 17.39 -1.56 -25.18
CA SER A 170 17.20 -2.82 -25.90
C SER A 170 15.76 -3.05 -26.38
N ILE A 171 14.81 -2.23 -25.94
CA ILE A 171 13.37 -2.34 -26.24
C ILE A 171 12.94 -1.38 -27.36
N VAL A 172 13.71 -0.31 -27.61
CA VAL A 172 13.52 0.68 -28.67
C VAL A 172 14.36 0.34 -29.88
#